data_dc6e7575d53213072fb48074c3e8b5f2
#
_entry.id   dc6e7575d53213072fb48074c3e8b5f2
#
_cell.length_a   1.000
_cell.length_b   1.000
_cell.length_c   1.000
_cell.angle_alpha   90.00
_cell.angle_beta   90.00
_cell.angle_gamma   90.00
#
_symmetry.space_group_name_H-M   'P 1'
#
loop_
_entity.id
_entity.type
_entity.pdbx_description
1 polymer ?
#
loop_
_entity_poly.entity_id
_entity_poly.type
_entity_poly.pdbx_seq_one_letter_code
_entity_poly.pdbx_strand_id
1 'polypeptide(L)'
;LRGQSAGQTSLSTVEQEGSLRYLGYSIEDLAKNASFEEVAYLLLLGHLPKKQELEEFENELASLREMPDSLVTVLESIPAEAHPMEVVITIISYMGVIESERSFDEQLDVTKRLLGVTTTAIVYWYKFSHEGIRIEQTSDEVSVAAHFLKLLRQEEINDLHKSCLLYTSDAADD
;
A
#
# COMPACT_ATOMS: atom_id res chain seq x y z
N LEU A 1 -28.84 6.63 -9.25
CA LEU A 1 -27.93 7.58 -8.57
C LEU A 1 -27.14 8.48 -9.55
N ARG A 2 -27.39 8.41 -10.86
CA ARG A 2 -26.73 9.28 -11.84
C ARG A 2 -27.08 10.76 -11.57
N GLY A 3 -26.05 11.62 -11.37
CA GLY A 3 -26.23 13.07 -11.16
C GLY A 3 -26.40 13.51 -9.70
N GLN A 4 -26.30 12.61 -8.73
CA GLN A 4 -26.27 13.00 -7.32
C GLN A 4 -24.83 13.16 -6.83
N SER A 5 -24.53 14.32 -6.25
CA SER A 5 -23.24 14.58 -5.61
C SER A 5 -23.18 13.83 -4.28
N ALA A 6 -22.18 12.97 -4.11
CA ALA A 6 -21.94 12.28 -2.83
C ALA A 6 -21.13 13.15 -1.85
N GLY A 7 -20.42 14.16 -2.34
CA GLY A 7 -19.57 15.06 -1.57
C GLY A 7 -18.60 15.82 -2.46
N GLN A 8 -17.79 16.68 -1.84
CA GLN A 8 -16.67 17.35 -2.48
C GLN A 8 -15.37 16.76 -1.95
N THR A 9 -14.37 16.62 -2.82
CA THR A 9 -13.02 16.22 -2.47
C THR A 9 -12.02 17.26 -2.94
N SER A 10 -10.96 17.47 -2.18
CA SER A 10 -9.80 18.27 -2.59
C SER A 10 -8.65 17.42 -3.14
N LEU A 11 -8.76 16.09 -3.01
CA LEU A 11 -7.67 15.16 -3.35
C LEU A 11 -7.54 14.92 -4.85
N SER A 12 -8.65 14.83 -5.57
CA SER A 12 -8.62 14.51 -6.99
C SER A 12 -9.62 15.31 -7.80
N THR A 13 -9.27 15.57 -9.06
CA THR A 13 -10.15 16.22 -10.05
C THR A 13 -10.07 15.44 -11.34
N VAL A 14 -11.23 15.11 -11.91
CA VAL A 14 -11.35 14.56 -13.26
C VAL A 14 -11.87 15.68 -14.18
N GLU A 15 -11.08 16.03 -15.17
CA GLU A 15 -11.45 17.06 -16.16
C GLU A 15 -12.43 16.48 -17.22
N GLN A 16 -13.10 17.36 -17.97
CA GLN A 16 -14.09 16.95 -18.97
C GLN A 16 -13.50 16.08 -20.10
N GLU A 17 -12.21 16.21 -20.36
CA GLU A 17 -11.46 15.41 -21.34
C GLU A 17 -10.92 14.10 -20.77
N GLY A 18 -11.26 13.76 -19.50
CA GLY A 18 -10.87 12.50 -18.87
C GLY A 18 -9.52 12.53 -18.16
N SER A 19 -8.79 13.67 -18.15
CA SER A 19 -7.53 13.75 -17.41
C SER A 19 -7.76 13.74 -15.89
N LEU A 20 -7.00 12.90 -15.18
CA LEU A 20 -7.01 12.80 -13.73
C LEU A 20 -5.88 13.61 -13.11
N ARG A 21 -6.20 14.35 -12.05
CA ARG A 21 -5.21 15.11 -11.27
C ARG A 21 -5.33 14.77 -9.79
N TYR A 22 -4.19 14.62 -9.14
CA TYR A 22 -4.09 14.52 -7.67
C TYR A 22 -3.51 15.83 -7.12
N LEU A 23 -4.30 16.56 -6.32
CA LEU A 23 -3.91 17.85 -5.73
C LEU A 23 -3.29 18.84 -6.76
N GLY A 24 -3.81 18.80 -8.01
CA GLY A 24 -3.35 19.66 -9.10
C GLY A 24 -2.23 19.07 -9.97
N TYR A 25 -1.57 18.00 -9.56
CA TYR A 25 -0.57 17.29 -10.38
C TYR A 25 -1.25 16.31 -11.34
N SER A 26 -0.79 16.28 -12.60
CA SER A 26 -1.26 15.30 -13.59
C SER A 26 -0.86 13.88 -13.16
N ILE A 27 -1.77 12.90 -13.36
CA ILE A 27 -1.45 11.51 -13.05
C ILE A 27 -0.33 10.98 -13.94
N GLU A 28 -0.25 11.42 -15.19
CA GLU A 28 0.81 11.04 -16.13
C GLU A 28 2.19 11.54 -15.66
N ASP A 29 2.24 12.76 -15.09
CA ASP A 29 3.48 13.32 -14.55
C ASP A 29 3.90 12.59 -13.27
N LEU A 30 2.95 12.30 -12.40
CA LEU A 30 3.22 11.53 -11.18
C LEU A 30 3.69 10.11 -11.51
N ALA A 31 3.03 9.41 -12.43
CA ALA A 31 3.42 8.06 -12.84
C ALA A 31 4.82 7.98 -13.45
N LYS A 32 5.27 9.05 -14.14
CA LYS A 32 6.61 9.09 -14.76
C LYS A 32 7.74 9.50 -13.82
N ASN A 33 7.45 10.36 -12.85
CA ASN A 33 8.47 11.11 -12.13
C ASN A 33 8.43 10.93 -10.61
N ALA A 34 7.37 10.34 -10.06
CA ALA A 34 7.21 10.16 -8.62
C ALA A 34 7.21 8.68 -8.23
N SER A 35 7.71 8.36 -7.05
CA SER A 35 7.58 7.04 -6.44
C SER A 35 6.18 6.84 -5.85
N PHE A 36 5.84 5.59 -5.51
CA PHE A 36 4.61 5.29 -4.77
C PHE A 36 4.56 6.06 -3.44
N GLU A 37 5.67 6.12 -2.73
CA GLU A 37 5.78 6.79 -1.43
C GLU A 37 5.61 8.30 -1.56
N GLU A 38 6.14 8.93 -2.63
CA GLU A 38 5.91 10.36 -2.90
C GLU A 38 4.44 10.66 -3.17
N VAL A 39 3.75 9.80 -3.94
CA VAL A 39 2.32 9.97 -4.23
C VAL A 39 1.48 9.70 -2.97
N ALA A 40 1.82 8.69 -2.18
CA ALA A 40 1.15 8.42 -0.90
C ALA A 40 1.30 9.61 0.06
N TYR A 41 2.52 10.15 0.18
CA TYR A 41 2.81 11.34 0.98
C TYR A 41 1.99 12.54 0.50
N LEU A 42 1.97 12.78 -0.82
CA LEU A 42 1.17 13.85 -1.43
C LEU A 42 -0.31 13.76 -1.04
N LEU A 43 -0.90 12.58 -1.16
CA LEU A 43 -2.32 12.37 -0.88
C LEU A 43 -2.67 12.46 0.62
N LEU A 44 -1.75 12.06 1.49
CA LEU A 44 -1.94 12.08 2.95
C LEU A 44 -1.67 13.45 3.56
N LEU A 45 -0.62 14.15 3.08
CA LEU A 45 -0.12 15.37 3.70
C LEU A 45 -0.36 16.63 2.85
N GLY A 46 -0.84 16.49 1.61
CA GLY A 46 -1.30 17.59 0.79
C GLY A 46 -0.23 18.26 -0.07
N HIS A 47 1.01 17.78 -0.05
CA HIS A 47 2.12 18.29 -0.85
C HIS A 47 3.15 17.19 -1.16
N LEU A 48 3.94 17.36 -2.21
CA LEU A 48 5.05 16.47 -2.49
C LEU A 48 6.15 16.63 -1.42
N PRO A 49 6.77 15.53 -0.97
CA PRO A 49 7.80 15.57 0.05
C PRO A 49 9.10 16.20 -0.48
N LYS A 50 9.84 16.87 0.39
CA LYS A 50 11.27 17.12 0.18
C LYS A 50 12.05 15.84 0.44
N LYS A 51 13.29 15.78 -0.01
CA LYS A 51 14.14 14.58 0.13
C LYS A 51 14.18 14.03 1.56
N GLN A 52 14.37 14.90 2.55
CA GLN A 52 14.43 14.48 3.94
C GLN A 52 13.07 13.96 4.44
N GLU A 53 11.97 14.63 4.08
CA GLU A 53 10.61 14.22 4.44
C GLU A 53 10.25 12.86 3.82
N LEU A 54 10.71 12.59 2.58
CA LEU A 54 10.54 11.31 1.93
C LEU A 54 11.32 10.20 2.67
N GLU A 55 12.61 10.44 2.96
CA GLU A 55 13.44 9.48 3.69
C GLU A 55 12.85 9.15 5.07
N GLU A 56 12.33 10.13 5.79
CA GLU A 56 11.67 9.93 7.09
C GLU A 56 10.38 9.11 6.94
N PHE A 57 9.55 9.43 5.93
CA PHE A 57 8.30 8.73 5.66
C PHE A 57 8.52 7.27 5.24
N GLU A 58 9.46 7.02 4.34
CA GLU A 58 9.83 5.67 3.90
C GLU A 58 10.33 4.81 5.07
N ASN A 59 11.21 5.36 5.92
CA ASN A 59 11.71 4.68 7.11
C ASN A 59 10.59 4.41 8.12
N GLU A 60 9.66 5.33 8.28
CA GLU A 60 8.48 5.15 9.14
C GLU A 60 7.61 4.00 8.61
N LEU A 61 7.25 3.98 7.31
CA LEU A 61 6.50 2.88 6.73
C LEU A 61 7.22 1.53 6.88
N ALA A 62 8.54 1.52 6.68
CA ALA A 62 9.34 0.32 6.86
C ALA A 62 9.30 -0.22 8.31
N SER A 63 9.27 0.66 9.30
CA SER A 63 9.16 0.29 10.71
C SER A 63 7.79 -0.29 11.11
N LEU A 64 6.76 -0.04 10.29
CA LEU A 64 5.37 -0.44 10.54
C LEU A 64 4.94 -1.74 9.84
N ARG A 65 5.88 -2.53 9.31
CA ARG A 65 5.60 -3.74 8.51
C ARG A 65 5.27 -4.98 9.32
N GLU A 66 5.73 -5.04 10.57
CA GLU A 66 5.58 -6.22 11.41
C GLU A 66 4.11 -6.45 11.79
N MET A 67 3.65 -7.68 11.60
CA MET A 67 2.28 -8.07 11.93
C MET A 67 2.15 -8.48 13.39
N PRO A 68 1.02 -8.18 14.04
CA PRO A 68 0.68 -8.80 15.32
C PRO A 68 0.50 -10.32 15.18
N ASP A 69 0.93 -11.10 16.16
CA ASP A 69 0.80 -12.57 16.18
C ASP A 69 -0.66 -13.04 15.98
N SER A 70 -1.60 -12.24 16.47
CA SER A 70 -3.02 -12.52 16.30
C SER A 70 -3.47 -12.41 14.84
N LEU A 71 -2.91 -11.45 14.06
CA LEU A 71 -3.17 -11.34 12.63
C LEU A 71 -2.56 -12.52 11.88
N VAL A 72 -1.33 -12.93 12.22
CA VAL A 72 -0.69 -14.13 11.66
C VAL A 72 -1.60 -15.36 11.82
N THR A 73 -2.15 -15.56 13.02
CA THR A 73 -3.10 -16.66 13.29
C THR A 73 -4.34 -16.61 12.41
N VAL A 74 -4.90 -15.42 12.19
CA VAL A 74 -6.06 -15.23 11.30
C VAL A 74 -5.68 -15.59 9.86
N LEU A 75 -4.56 -15.08 9.35
CA LEU A 75 -4.10 -15.32 7.98
C LEU A 75 -3.86 -16.82 7.71
N GLU A 76 -3.27 -17.54 8.67
CA GLU A 76 -3.04 -18.98 8.56
C GLU A 76 -4.33 -19.81 8.53
N SER A 77 -5.46 -19.25 8.96
CA SER A 77 -6.77 -19.88 8.88
C SER A 77 -7.52 -19.65 7.56
N ILE A 78 -7.08 -18.70 6.74
CA ILE A 78 -7.73 -18.36 5.47
C ILE A 78 -7.30 -19.35 4.38
N PRO A 79 -8.24 -20.02 3.68
CA PRO A 79 -7.91 -20.98 2.64
C PRO A 79 -7.24 -20.32 1.42
N ALA A 80 -6.47 -21.12 0.67
CA ALA A 80 -5.73 -20.66 -0.51
C ALA A 80 -6.66 -20.17 -1.66
N GLU A 81 -7.88 -20.70 -1.71
CA GLU A 81 -8.88 -20.36 -2.74
C GLU A 81 -9.56 -19.00 -2.49
N ALA A 82 -9.31 -18.36 -1.33
CA ALA A 82 -9.87 -17.03 -1.04
C ALA A 82 -9.37 -15.99 -2.06
N HIS A 83 -10.27 -15.09 -2.47
CA HIS A 83 -9.87 -14.03 -3.38
C HIS A 83 -8.93 -13.04 -2.65
N PRO A 84 -7.78 -12.66 -3.22
CA PRO A 84 -6.81 -11.78 -2.54
C PRO A 84 -7.41 -10.49 -2.00
N MET A 85 -8.39 -9.89 -2.68
CA MET A 85 -9.07 -8.68 -2.18
C MET A 85 -9.91 -8.94 -0.92
N GLU A 86 -10.50 -10.13 -0.77
CA GLU A 86 -11.21 -10.51 0.45
C GLU A 86 -10.24 -10.69 1.63
N VAL A 87 -9.05 -11.20 1.34
CA VAL A 87 -7.96 -11.27 2.33
C VAL A 87 -7.53 -9.87 2.75
N VAL A 88 -7.33 -8.93 1.81
CA VAL A 88 -7.00 -7.53 2.12
C VAL A 88 -8.09 -6.88 2.98
N ILE A 89 -9.37 -7.07 2.65
CA ILE A 89 -10.48 -6.57 3.45
C ILE A 89 -10.43 -7.15 4.87
N THR A 90 -10.14 -8.45 5.00
CA THR A 90 -10.00 -9.13 6.30
C THR A 90 -8.85 -8.54 7.10
N ILE A 91 -7.68 -8.31 6.48
CA ILE A 91 -6.51 -7.68 7.12
C ILE A 91 -6.89 -6.32 7.68
N ILE A 92 -7.46 -5.44 6.84
CA ILE A 92 -7.81 -4.07 7.24
C ILE A 92 -8.86 -4.08 8.35
N SER A 93 -9.89 -4.91 8.22
CA SER A 93 -10.95 -5.02 9.22
C SER A 93 -10.44 -5.56 10.55
N TYR A 94 -9.56 -6.57 10.51
CA TYR A 94 -8.98 -7.14 11.72
C TYR A 94 -8.03 -6.15 12.41
N MET A 95 -7.18 -5.46 11.65
CA MET A 95 -6.34 -4.39 12.19
C MET A 95 -7.16 -3.31 12.87
N GLY A 96 -8.27 -2.89 12.27
CA GLY A 96 -9.19 -1.93 12.89
C GLY A 96 -9.83 -2.40 14.19
N VAL A 97 -9.93 -3.72 14.42
CA VAL A 97 -10.44 -4.28 15.69
C VAL A 97 -9.36 -4.26 16.78
N ILE A 98 -8.12 -4.64 16.45
CA ILE A 98 -7.04 -4.80 17.44
C ILE A 98 -6.24 -3.52 17.69
N GLU A 99 -6.14 -2.67 16.69
CA GLU A 99 -5.48 -1.36 16.73
C GLU A 99 -6.51 -0.27 16.37
N SER A 100 -7.61 -0.21 17.13
CA SER A 100 -8.72 0.69 16.82
C SER A 100 -8.36 2.15 17.01
N GLU A 101 -8.75 2.98 16.04
CA GLU A 101 -8.72 4.44 16.11
C GLU A 101 -9.58 4.93 17.28
N ARG A 102 -9.03 5.82 18.11
CA ARG A 102 -9.71 6.39 19.28
C ARG A 102 -10.15 7.83 19.04
N SER A 103 -9.47 8.51 18.13
CA SER A 103 -9.75 9.91 17.79
C SER A 103 -9.42 10.18 16.33
N PHE A 104 -10.02 11.23 15.79
CA PHE A 104 -9.77 11.67 14.41
C PHE A 104 -8.30 12.06 14.16
N ASP A 105 -7.58 12.47 15.19
CA ASP A 105 -6.17 12.87 15.08
C ASP A 105 -5.23 11.69 14.84
N GLU A 106 -5.67 10.44 15.12
CA GLU A 106 -4.90 9.21 14.91
C GLU A 106 -4.98 8.68 13.46
N GLN A 107 -5.83 9.25 12.62
CA GLN A 107 -6.10 8.72 11.26
C GLN A 107 -4.84 8.60 10.39
N LEU A 108 -3.93 9.56 10.49
CA LEU A 108 -2.69 9.54 9.72
C LEU A 108 -1.80 8.36 10.15
N ASP A 109 -1.65 8.14 11.44
CA ASP A 109 -0.83 7.04 11.99
C ASP A 109 -1.45 5.69 11.66
N VAL A 110 -2.78 5.56 11.77
CA VAL A 110 -3.52 4.35 11.35
C VAL A 110 -3.33 4.09 9.86
N THR A 111 -3.39 5.13 9.02
CA THR A 111 -3.19 4.98 7.57
C THR A 111 -1.77 4.51 7.25
N LYS A 112 -0.75 5.11 7.87
CA LYS A 112 0.65 4.67 7.71
C LYS A 112 0.84 3.23 8.19
N ARG A 113 0.23 2.88 9.32
CA ARG A 113 0.24 1.51 9.85
C ARG A 113 -0.35 0.51 8.86
N LEU A 114 -1.50 0.82 8.27
CA LEU A 114 -2.14 -0.02 7.26
C LEU A 114 -1.29 -0.13 5.98
N LEU A 115 -0.68 0.97 5.51
CA LEU A 115 0.23 0.95 4.36
C LEU A 115 1.44 0.03 4.60
N GLY A 116 2.02 0.08 5.80
CA GLY A 116 3.16 -0.77 6.16
C GLY A 116 2.78 -2.25 6.25
N VAL A 117 1.75 -2.57 7.04
CA VAL A 117 1.43 -3.95 7.39
C VAL A 117 0.73 -4.73 6.27
N THR A 118 -0.12 -4.07 5.46
CA THR A 118 -0.96 -4.78 4.46
C THR A 118 -0.12 -5.50 3.42
N THR A 119 0.98 -4.89 2.98
CA THR A 119 1.91 -5.48 2.02
C THR A 119 2.52 -6.79 2.54
N THR A 120 3.03 -6.77 3.77
CA THR A 120 3.57 -7.96 4.44
C THR A 120 2.49 -9.03 4.61
N ALA A 121 1.31 -8.63 5.08
CA ALA A 121 0.23 -9.54 5.42
C ALA A 121 -0.32 -10.30 4.21
N ILE A 122 -0.52 -9.63 3.08
CA ILE A 122 -1.03 -10.30 1.86
C ILE A 122 -0.02 -11.29 1.29
N VAL A 123 1.27 -10.95 1.30
CA VAL A 123 2.32 -11.87 0.82
C VAL A 123 2.51 -13.03 1.79
N TYR A 124 2.44 -12.77 3.10
CA TYR A 124 2.50 -13.83 4.11
C TYR A 124 1.38 -14.85 3.91
N TRP A 125 0.11 -14.38 3.78
CA TRP A 125 -1.02 -15.26 3.50
C TRP A 125 -0.80 -16.07 2.23
N TYR A 126 -0.37 -15.44 1.14
CA TYR A 126 -0.14 -16.13 -0.13
C TYR A 126 0.91 -17.23 0.02
N LYS A 127 2.07 -16.92 0.59
CA LYS A 127 3.14 -17.90 0.79
C LYS A 127 2.75 -19.03 1.73
N PHE A 128 2.06 -18.72 2.82
CA PHE A 128 1.61 -19.74 3.76
C PHE A 128 0.53 -20.63 3.17
N SER A 129 -0.51 -20.06 2.59
CA SER A 129 -1.67 -20.84 2.11
C SER A 129 -1.36 -21.67 0.86
N HIS A 130 -0.49 -21.19 -0.04
CA HIS A 130 -0.17 -21.90 -1.30
C HIS A 130 1.09 -22.76 -1.21
N GLU A 131 2.09 -22.32 -0.44
CA GLU A 131 3.40 -22.97 -0.40
C GLU A 131 3.72 -23.56 0.98
N GLY A 132 2.95 -23.28 2.01
CA GLY A 132 3.21 -23.71 3.39
C GLY A 132 4.40 -23.02 4.05
N ILE A 133 4.83 -21.87 3.51
CA ILE A 133 6.04 -21.16 3.94
C ILE A 133 5.67 -19.99 4.83
N ARG A 134 6.26 -19.92 6.04
CA ARG A 134 6.26 -18.72 6.89
C ARG A 134 7.44 -17.86 6.50
N ILE A 135 7.17 -16.68 5.92
CA ILE A 135 8.20 -15.74 5.48
C ILE A 135 8.62 -14.80 6.61
N GLU A 136 9.82 -14.23 6.49
CA GLU A 136 10.23 -13.07 7.28
C GLU A 136 9.29 -11.88 7.00
N GLN A 137 8.97 -11.12 8.03
CA GLN A 137 8.02 -10.00 7.92
C GLN A 137 8.68 -8.68 7.54
N THR A 138 9.99 -8.61 7.64
CA THR A 138 10.78 -7.41 7.38
C THR A 138 11.80 -7.66 6.26
N SER A 139 12.29 -6.60 5.67
CA SER A 139 13.40 -6.61 4.70
C SER A 139 14.21 -5.31 4.81
N ASP A 140 15.40 -5.30 4.23
CA ASP A 140 16.26 -4.15 4.09
C ASP A 140 15.80 -3.16 2.98
N GLU A 141 14.82 -3.55 2.17
CA GLU A 141 14.23 -2.67 1.17
C GLU A 141 13.33 -1.62 1.82
N VAL A 142 13.59 -0.35 1.56
CA VAL A 142 12.82 0.76 2.14
C VAL A 142 11.49 0.94 1.43
N SER A 143 11.49 0.88 0.09
CA SER A 143 10.29 0.99 -0.75
C SER A 143 9.27 -0.12 -0.48
N VAL A 144 7.99 0.25 -0.46
CA VAL A 144 6.86 -0.68 -0.31
C VAL A 144 6.83 -1.71 -1.43
N ALA A 145 7.05 -1.25 -2.67
CA ALA A 145 7.05 -2.11 -3.85
C ALA A 145 8.23 -3.11 -3.85
N ALA A 146 9.43 -2.65 -3.50
CA ALA A 146 10.60 -3.52 -3.42
C ALA A 146 10.46 -4.53 -2.27
N HIS A 147 9.94 -4.12 -1.12
CA HIS A 147 9.61 -5.01 -0.02
C HIS A 147 8.62 -6.10 -0.44
N PHE A 148 7.50 -5.74 -1.10
CA PHE A 148 6.54 -6.69 -1.63
C PHE A 148 7.21 -7.75 -2.52
N LEU A 149 8.02 -7.32 -3.49
CA LEU A 149 8.70 -8.24 -4.41
C LEU A 149 9.71 -9.13 -3.70
N LYS A 150 10.47 -8.58 -2.76
CA LYS A 150 11.45 -9.34 -1.98
C LYS A 150 10.80 -10.44 -1.17
N LEU A 151 9.70 -10.13 -0.49
CA LEU A 151 8.92 -11.13 0.25
C LEU A 151 8.30 -12.18 -0.67
N LEU A 152 7.75 -11.77 -1.82
CA LEU A 152 7.08 -12.67 -2.74
C LEU A 152 8.05 -13.62 -3.44
N ARG A 153 9.20 -13.10 -3.88
CA ARG A 153 10.20 -13.90 -4.63
C ARG A 153 11.23 -14.57 -3.75
N GLN A 154 11.45 -14.04 -2.54
CA GLN A 154 12.50 -14.47 -1.62
C GLN A 154 13.91 -14.42 -2.22
N GLU A 155 14.12 -13.49 -3.15
CA GLU A 155 15.37 -13.26 -3.87
C GLU A 155 15.77 -11.77 -3.74
N GLU A 156 17.07 -11.50 -4.00
CA GLU A 156 17.55 -10.11 -4.09
C GLU A 156 16.87 -9.35 -5.23
N ILE A 157 16.42 -8.14 -4.94
CA ILE A 157 15.70 -7.30 -5.89
C ILE A 157 16.70 -6.46 -6.69
N ASN A 158 16.70 -6.61 -8.01
CA ASN A 158 17.47 -5.77 -8.92
C ASN A 158 16.62 -4.62 -9.50
N ASP A 159 17.27 -3.68 -10.18
CA ASP A 159 16.61 -2.49 -10.74
C ASP A 159 15.53 -2.85 -11.79
N LEU A 160 15.68 -3.95 -12.50
CA LEU A 160 14.67 -4.44 -13.44
C LEU A 160 13.40 -4.91 -12.71
N HIS A 161 13.56 -5.55 -11.55
CA HIS A 161 12.44 -5.97 -10.73
C HIS A 161 11.69 -4.76 -10.14
N LYS A 162 12.40 -3.69 -9.75
CA LYS A 162 11.80 -2.45 -9.25
C LYS A 162 10.98 -1.74 -10.34
N SER A 163 11.45 -1.76 -11.58
CA SER A 163 10.75 -1.15 -12.72
C SER A 163 9.55 -1.98 -13.21
N CYS A 164 9.52 -3.30 -13.02
CA CYS A 164 8.40 -4.15 -13.41
C CYS A 164 7.11 -3.87 -12.65
N LEU A 165 7.16 -3.42 -11.39
CA LEU A 165 5.94 -3.06 -10.63
C LEU A 165 5.30 -1.75 -11.14
N LEU A 166 6.09 -0.82 -11.63
CA LEU A 166 5.58 0.37 -12.31
C LEU A 166 4.87 0.02 -13.64
N TYR A 167 5.36 -1.01 -14.36
CA TYR A 167 4.80 -1.41 -15.65
C TYR A 167 3.51 -2.24 -15.55
N THR A 168 3.30 -2.99 -14.47
CA THR A 168 2.09 -3.81 -14.28
C THR A 168 0.89 -3.01 -13.82
N SER A 169 1.07 -1.80 -13.28
CA SER A 169 -0.03 -0.89 -13.00
C SER A 169 -0.59 -0.21 -14.27
N ASP A 170 0.23 -0.07 -15.32
CA ASP A 170 -0.18 0.49 -16.62
C ASP A 170 -0.90 -0.53 -17.52
N ALA A 171 -0.69 -1.83 -17.29
CA ALA A 171 -1.28 -2.91 -18.11
C ALA A 171 -2.74 -3.27 -17.73
N ALA A 172 -3.32 -2.60 -16.76
CA ALA A 172 -4.71 -2.81 -16.34
C ALA A 172 -5.71 -1.95 -17.12
N ASP A 173 -5.25 -1.10 -18.04
CA ASP A 173 -6.08 -0.18 -18.85
C ASP A 173 -6.27 -0.61 -20.33
N ASP A 174 -5.88 -1.85 -20.71
CA ASP A 174 -6.17 -2.45 -22.03
C ASP A 174 -7.34 -3.45 -22.00
#